data_eaa38f0df51378becb68a6c391686ed6
#
_entry.id   eaa38f0df51378becb68a6c391686ed6
#
_cell.length_a   1.000
_cell.length_b   1.000
_cell.length_c   1.000
_cell.angle_alpha   90.00
_cell.angle_beta   90.00
_cell.angle_gamma   90.00
#
_symmetry.space_group_name_H-M   'P 1'
#
loop_
_entity.id
_entity.type
_entity.pdbx_description
1 polymer ?
#
loop_
_entity_poly.entity_id
_entity_poly.type
_entity_poly.pdbx_seq_one_letter_code
_entity_poly.pdbx_strand_id
1 'polypeptide(L)'
;MKKITSILFAAAMLALCGCGANVDEKQTPEQAKTQAASMDAAALQKQVDALKAYIEKKGAEAKQAAEKLSKIPLTEQMGKDAQALRDEAAKISESVKNIQAQLSVYAQELKAKVQSANK
;
A
#
# COMPACT_ATOMS: atom_id res chain seq x y z
N MET A 1 14.55 19.51 16.50
CA MET A 1 13.22 19.98 16.21
C MET A 1 12.44 18.99 15.37
N LYS A 2 12.93 18.70 14.19
CA LYS A 2 12.30 17.67 13.36
C LYS A 2 12.31 16.30 14.02
N LYS A 3 13.29 16.07 14.85
CA LYS A 3 13.41 14.81 15.57
C LYS A 3 12.26 14.58 16.54
N ILE A 4 11.80 15.65 17.16
CA ILE A 4 10.70 15.57 18.10
C ILE A 4 9.43 15.09 17.40
N THR A 5 9.18 15.63 16.23
CA THR A 5 8.03 15.25 15.43
C THR A 5 8.08 13.77 15.08
N SER A 6 9.26 13.29 14.74
CA SER A 6 9.44 11.88 14.40
C SER A 6 9.11 10.97 15.57
N ILE A 7 9.49 11.38 16.75
CA ILE A 7 9.24 10.59 17.96
C ILE A 7 7.74 10.48 18.21
N LEU A 8 7.03 11.57 18.08
CA LEU A 8 5.60 11.59 18.26
C LEU A 8 4.91 10.68 17.28
N PHE A 9 5.38 10.72 16.05
CA PHE A 9 4.85 9.89 15.00
C PHE A 9 5.04 8.42 15.31
N ALA A 10 6.23 8.08 15.79
CA ALA A 10 6.55 6.71 16.13
C ALA A 10 5.62 6.19 17.25
N ALA A 11 5.31 7.04 18.21
CA ALA A 11 4.41 6.66 19.27
C ALA A 11 3.03 6.31 18.75
N ALA A 12 2.55 7.10 17.82
CA ALA A 12 1.26 6.84 17.20
C ALA A 12 1.28 5.49 16.45
N MET A 13 2.39 5.19 15.81
CA MET A 13 2.53 3.93 15.10
C MET A 13 2.43 2.73 16.03
N LEU A 14 3.04 2.85 17.18
CA LEU A 14 3.00 1.75 18.14
C LEU A 14 1.58 1.42 18.58
N ALA A 15 0.77 2.43 18.74
CA ALA A 15 -0.63 2.23 19.09
C ALA A 15 -1.36 1.44 18.02
N LEU A 16 -1.05 1.73 16.77
CA LEU A 16 -1.66 1.03 15.64
C LEU A 16 -1.14 -0.40 15.48
N CYS A 17 0.11 -0.61 15.83
CA CYS A 17 0.71 -1.93 15.71
C CYS A 17 0.01 -2.97 16.56
N GLY A 18 -0.62 -2.56 17.65
CA GLY A 18 -1.39 -3.48 18.46
C GLY A 18 -2.53 -4.13 17.71
N CYS A 19 -2.97 -3.50 16.63
CA CYS A 19 -4.08 -3.99 15.82
C CYS A 19 -3.61 -4.70 14.55
N GLY A 20 -2.30 -4.83 14.37
CA GLY A 20 -1.73 -5.46 13.18
C GLY A 20 -1.15 -4.45 12.23
N ALA A 21 -0.79 -4.91 11.04
CA ALA A 21 -0.14 -4.08 10.04
C ALA A 21 -1.12 -3.05 9.47
N ASN A 22 -0.63 -1.85 9.27
CA ASN A 22 -1.43 -0.75 8.73
C ASN A 22 -1.00 -0.42 7.31
N VAL A 23 -1.98 -0.33 6.42
CA VAL A 23 -1.74 0.02 5.02
C VAL A 23 -2.24 1.44 4.78
N ASP A 24 -1.33 2.33 4.43
CA ASP A 24 -1.65 3.72 4.13
C ASP A 24 -1.27 4.01 2.67
N GLU A 25 -2.28 4.14 1.83
CA GLU A 25 -2.08 4.40 0.41
C GLU A 25 -1.35 5.71 0.13
N LYS A 26 -1.46 6.65 1.04
CA LYS A 26 -0.89 7.98 0.84
C LYS A 26 0.54 8.10 1.37
N GLN A 27 1.04 7.07 2.02
CA GLN A 27 2.39 7.09 2.54
C GLN A 27 3.40 7.19 1.39
N THR A 28 4.31 8.16 1.49
CA THR A 28 5.35 8.30 0.47
C THR A 28 6.45 7.25 0.70
N PRO A 29 7.23 6.93 -0.34
CA PRO A 29 8.35 6.00 -0.17
C PRO A 29 9.33 6.45 0.92
N GLU A 30 9.54 7.75 1.07
CA GLU A 30 10.42 8.27 2.10
C GLU A 30 9.86 8.02 3.49
N GLN A 31 8.56 8.22 3.67
CA GLN A 31 7.90 7.93 4.94
C GLN A 31 7.95 6.44 5.24
N ALA A 32 7.74 5.62 4.23
CA ALA A 32 7.81 4.18 4.37
C ALA A 32 9.20 3.74 4.80
N LYS A 33 10.23 4.33 4.21
CA LYS A 33 11.61 4.02 4.54
C LYS A 33 11.93 4.38 6.00
N THR A 34 11.47 5.55 6.44
CA THR A 34 11.66 5.99 7.81
C THR A 34 10.98 5.04 8.78
N GLN A 35 9.76 4.68 8.47
CA GLN A 35 8.99 3.76 9.31
C GLN A 35 9.63 2.38 9.35
N ALA A 36 10.02 1.89 8.18
CA ALA A 36 10.65 0.56 8.07
C ALA A 36 11.93 0.47 8.88
N ALA A 37 12.71 1.53 8.92
CA ALA A 37 13.96 1.56 9.67
C ALA A 37 13.73 1.33 11.17
N SER A 38 12.58 1.71 11.69
CA SER A 38 12.27 1.56 13.10
C SER A 38 11.58 0.23 13.44
N MET A 39 11.26 -0.57 12.44
CA MET A 39 10.55 -1.82 12.62
C MET A 39 11.51 -3.01 12.70
N ASP A 40 11.14 -4.01 13.49
CA ASP A 40 11.93 -5.24 13.52
C ASP A 40 11.51 -6.16 12.36
N ALA A 41 12.24 -7.26 12.19
CA ALA A 41 12.00 -8.19 11.08
C ALA A 41 10.59 -8.76 11.10
N ALA A 42 10.07 -9.09 12.27
CA ALA A 42 8.72 -9.65 12.39
C ALA A 42 7.67 -8.62 11.98
N ALA A 43 7.82 -7.39 12.42
CA ALA A 43 6.89 -6.31 12.05
C ALA A 43 6.96 -6.02 10.56
N LEU A 44 8.17 -6.01 10.00
CA LEU A 44 8.36 -5.80 8.56
C LEU A 44 7.71 -6.91 7.75
N GLN A 45 7.83 -8.15 8.20
CA GLN A 45 7.19 -9.28 7.51
C GLN A 45 5.68 -9.11 7.48
N LYS A 46 5.09 -8.71 8.60
CA LYS A 46 3.65 -8.47 8.66
C LYS A 46 3.24 -7.34 7.73
N GLN A 47 4.04 -6.28 7.68
CA GLN A 47 3.75 -5.15 6.80
C GLN A 47 3.83 -5.57 5.34
N VAL A 48 4.85 -6.32 4.97
CA VAL A 48 5.00 -6.83 3.61
C VAL A 48 3.79 -7.69 3.23
N ASP A 49 3.40 -8.60 4.11
CA ASP A 49 2.26 -9.48 3.85
C ASP A 49 0.96 -8.68 3.72
N ALA A 50 0.78 -7.67 4.56
CA ALA A 50 -0.40 -6.81 4.48
C ALA A 50 -0.45 -6.04 3.18
N LEU A 51 0.69 -5.52 2.73
CA LEU A 51 0.76 -4.79 1.47
C LEU A 51 0.48 -5.70 0.28
N LYS A 52 1.00 -6.92 0.30
CA LYS A 52 0.72 -7.89 -0.75
C LYS A 52 -0.77 -8.24 -0.82
N ALA A 53 -1.37 -8.47 0.33
CA ALA A 53 -2.81 -8.77 0.40
C ALA A 53 -3.63 -7.59 -0.12
N TYR A 54 -3.21 -6.37 0.21
CA TYR A 54 -3.89 -5.17 -0.25
C TYR A 54 -3.81 -5.04 -1.77
N ILE A 55 -2.64 -5.32 -2.35
CA ILE A 55 -2.46 -5.28 -3.80
C ILE A 55 -3.36 -6.30 -4.48
N GLU A 56 -3.44 -7.51 -3.94
CA GLU A 56 -4.32 -8.55 -4.48
C GLU A 56 -5.79 -8.13 -4.43
N LYS A 57 -6.20 -7.55 -3.32
CA LYS A 57 -7.57 -7.08 -3.15
C LYS A 57 -7.88 -5.97 -4.16
N LYS A 58 -6.99 -5.00 -4.30
CA LYS A 58 -7.18 -3.90 -5.25
C LYS A 58 -7.14 -4.39 -6.69
N GLY A 59 -6.30 -5.38 -6.96
CA GLY A 59 -6.25 -6.00 -8.28
C GLY A 59 -7.56 -6.67 -8.64
N ALA A 60 -8.18 -7.35 -7.67
CA ALA A 60 -9.49 -7.96 -7.88
C ALA A 60 -10.58 -6.91 -8.14
N GLU A 61 -10.53 -5.81 -7.39
CA GLU A 61 -11.47 -4.70 -7.61
C GLU A 61 -11.31 -4.09 -8.99
N ALA A 62 -10.07 -3.92 -9.43
CA ALA A 62 -9.78 -3.39 -10.77
C ALA A 62 -10.31 -4.32 -11.85
N LYS A 63 -10.15 -5.62 -11.65
CA LYS A 63 -10.66 -6.62 -12.59
C LYS A 63 -12.17 -6.57 -12.68
N GLN A 64 -12.85 -6.44 -11.54
CA GLN A 64 -14.30 -6.32 -11.50
C GLN A 64 -14.76 -5.06 -12.23
N ALA A 65 -14.07 -3.94 -12.03
CA ALA A 65 -14.41 -2.70 -12.72
C ALA A 65 -14.25 -2.86 -14.23
N ALA A 66 -13.18 -3.52 -14.67
CA ALA A 66 -12.93 -3.77 -16.08
C ALA A 66 -14.01 -4.68 -16.67
N GLU A 67 -14.43 -5.71 -15.94
CA GLU A 67 -15.49 -6.59 -16.40
C GLU A 67 -16.81 -5.85 -16.55
N LYS A 68 -17.14 -5.01 -15.57
CA LYS A 68 -18.35 -4.21 -15.64
C LYS A 68 -18.31 -3.27 -16.83
N LEU A 69 -17.14 -2.65 -17.07
CA LEU A 69 -16.98 -1.75 -18.19
C LEU A 69 -17.15 -2.49 -19.52
N SER A 70 -16.63 -3.69 -19.64
CA SER A 70 -16.74 -4.48 -20.86
C SER A 70 -18.18 -4.90 -21.16
N LYS A 71 -19.02 -4.95 -20.16
CA LYS A 71 -20.44 -5.30 -20.32
C LYS A 71 -21.29 -4.12 -20.73
N ILE A 72 -20.77 -2.91 -20.66
CA ILE A 72 -21.50 -1.72 -21.10
C ILE A 72 -21.52 -1.69 -22.63
N PRO A 73 -22.68 -1.51 -23.27
CA PRO A 73 -22.76 -1.43 -24.72
C PRO A 73 -21.91 -0.29 -25.27
N LEU A 74 -21.40 -0.48 -26.47
CA LEU A 74 -20.54 0.52 -27.11
C LEU A 74 -21.19 1.90 -27.19
N THR A 75 -22.51 1.91 -27.38
CA THR A 75 -23.26 3.17 -27.46
C THR A 75 -23.27 3.92 -26.15
N GLU A 76 -23.06 3.21 -25.04
CA GLU A 76 -23.05 3.79 -23.70
C GLU A 76 -21.66 3.95 -23.10
N GLN A 77 -20.63 3.59 -23.87
CA GLN A 77 -19.24 3.67 -23.41
C GLN A 77 -18.81 5.09 -23.08
N MET A 78 -19.47 6.08 -23.66
CA MET A 78 -19.20 7.49 -23.40
C MET A 78 -20.09 8.06 -22.29
N GLY A 79 -20.97 7.24 -21.72
CA GLY A 79 -21.89 7.67 -20.68
C GLY A 79 -21.24 7.82 -19.33
N LYS A 80 -22.06 8.30 -18.38
CA LYS A 80 -21.59 8.57 -17.01
C LYS A 80 -21.13 7.30 -16.29
N ASP A 81 -21.85 6.19 -16.50
CA ASP A 81 -21.52 4.95 -15.83
C ASP A 81 -20.17 4.41 -16.28
N ALA A 82 -19.90 4.47 -17.59
CA ALA A 82 -18.61 4.06 -18.12
C ALA A 82 -17.50 4.96 -17.62
N GLN A 83 -17.75 6.25 -17.57
CA GLN A 83 -16.77 7.21 -17.06
C GLN A 83 -16.46 6.95 -15.59
N ALA A 84 -17.49 6.69 -14.80
CA ALA A 84 -17.30 6.38 -13.37
C ALA A 84 -16.44 5.13 -13.19
N LEU A 85 -16.66 4.10 -13.99
CA LEU A 85 -15.87 2.88 -13.92
C LEU A 85 -14.42 3.11 -14.33
N ARG A 86 -14.20 3.94 -15.35
CA ARG A 86 -12.83 4.30 -15.76
C ARG A 86 -12.10 5.06 -14.67
N ASP A 87 -12.80 6.00 -14.04
CA ASP A 87 -12.23 6.79 -12.95
C ASP A 87 -11.90 5.89 -11.76
N GLU A 88 -12.79 4.96 -11.44
CA GLU A 88 -12.56 3.99 -10.38
C GLU A 88 -11.33 3.13 -10.68
N ALA A 89 -11.24 2.62 -11.90
CA ALA A 89 -10.09 1.81 -12.31
C ALA A 89 -8.79 2.60 -12.25
N ALA A 90 -8.83 3.88 -12.64
CA ALA A 90 -7.66 4.74 -12.56
C ALA A 90 -7.21 4.97 -11.12
N LYS A 91 -8.15 5.17 -10.21
CA LYS A 91 -7.84 5.35 -8.79
C LYS A 91 -7.23 4.08 -8.20
N ILE A 92 -7.78 2.94 -8.56
CA ILE A 92 -7.27 1.65 -8.09
C ILE A 92 -5.85 1.45 -8.61
N SER A 93 -5.60 1.75 -9.87
CA SER A 93 -4.27 1.63 -10.46
C SER A 93 -3.26 2.50 -9.74
N GLU A 94 -3.63 3.73 -9.42
CA GLU A 94 -2.77 4.65 -8.68
C GLU A 94 -2.49 4.14 -7.27
N SER A 95 -3.53 3.64 -6.59
CA SER A 95 -3.37 3.05 -5.26
C SER A 95 -2.39 1.87 -5.30
N VAL A 96 -2.54 1.01 -6.29
CA VAL A 96 -1.67 -0.16 -6.44
C VAL A 96 -0.22 0.28 -6.66
N LYS A 97 0.01 1.28 -7.49
CA LYS A 97 1.36 1.81 -7.72
C LYS A 97 1.99 2.31 -6.44
N ASN A 98 1.23 3.08 -5.67
CA ASN A 98 1.72 3.63 -4.40
C ASN A 98 2.05 2.51 -3.42
N ILE A 99 1.18 1.52 -3.33
CA ILE A 99 1.39 0.39 -2.42
C ILE A 99 2.57 -0.46 -2.88
N GLN A 100 2.74 -0.64 -4.19
CA GLN A 100 3.90 -1.37 -4.70
C GLN A 100 5.21 -0.68 -4.36
N ALA A 101 5.23 0.65 -4.42
CA ALA A 101 6.40 1.41 -4.04
C ALA A 101 6.71 1.22 -2.56
N GLN A 102 5.68 1.26 -1.70
CA GLN A 102 5.85 0.99 -0.28
C GLN A 102 6.33 -0.43 -0.04
N LEU A 103 5.73 -1.39 -0.73
CA LEU A 103 6.10 -2.80 -0.59
C LEU A 103 7.58 -2.99 -0.89
N SER A 104 8.08 -2.36 -1.94
CA SER A 104 9.49 -2.43 -2.31
C SER A 104 10.38 -1.93 -1.17
N VAL A 105 10.00 -0.81 -0.56
CA VAL A 105 10.77 -0.23 0.54
C VAL A 105 10.79 -1.16 1.76
N TYR A 106 9.63 -1.66 2.16
CA TYR A 106 9.55 -2.54 3.32
C TYR A 106 10.25 -3.88 3.06
N ALA A 107 10.14 -4.41 1.86
CA ALA A 107 10.78 -5.66 1.50
C ALA A 107 12.30 -5.54 1.51
N GLN A 108 12.82 -4.43 1.02
CA GLN A 108 14.26 -4.17 1.04
C GLN A 108 14.77 -4.05 2.46
N GLU A 109 14.04 -3.36 3.31
CA GLU A 109 14.44 -3.21 4.70
C GLU A 109 14.37 -4.53 5.44
N LEU A 110 13.36 -5.33 5.17
CA LEU A 110 13.24 -6.67 5.75
C LEU A 110 14.45 -7.52 5.35
N LYS A 111 14.79 -7.51 4.08
CA LYS A 111 15.94 -8.26 3.58
C LYS A 111 17.23 -7.83 4.28
N ALA A 112 17.41 -6.52 4.43
CA ALA A 112 18.60 -6.00 5.10
C ALA A 112 18.69 -6.45 6.55
N LYS A 113 17.58 -6.42 7.27
CA LYS A 113 17.54 -6.83 8.67
C LYS A 113 17.75 -8.32 8.86
N VAL A 114 17.19 -9.13 7.96
CA VAL A 114 17.39 -10.58 8.02
C VAL A 114 18.84 -10.91 7.75
N GLN A 115 19.46 -10.26 6.78
CA GLN A 115 20.87 -10.48 6.48
C GLN A 115 21.76 -10.06 7.64
N SER A 116 21.44 -8.95 8.29
CA SER A 116 22.19 -8.49 9.47
C SER A 116 22.07 -9.48 10.62
N ALA A 117 20.89 -10.06 10.82
CA ALA A 117 20.67 -11.02 11.88
C ALA A 117 21.43 -12.31 11.65
N ASN A 118 21.67 -12.66 10.40
CA ASN A 118 22.36 -13.89 10.03
C ASN A 118 23.89 -13.80 10.12
N LYS A 119 24.41 -12.61 10.38
CA LYS A 119 25.84 -12.42 10.60
C LYS A 119 26.16 -12.56 12.08
#